data_99cc81f9d2aa11e957e9c1bb6e43d89f
#
_entry.id   99cc81f9d2aa11e957e9c1bb6e43d89f
#
_cell.length_a   1.000
_cell.length_b   1.000
_cell.length_c   1.000
_cell.angle_alpha   90.00
_cell.angle_beta   90.00
_cell.angle_gamma   90.00
#
_symmetry.space_group_name_H-M   'P 1'
#
loop_
_entity.id
_entity.type
_entity.pdbx_description
1 polymer ?
#
loop_
_entity_poly.entity_id
_entity_poly.type
_entity_poly.pdbx_seq_one_letter_code
_entity_poly.pdbx_strand_id
1 'polypeptide(L)'
;MLEVLGLRKSYGDLIAVDGVSLRAGKGETIGLLGPNGAGKTTTVSIIAGLVRADAGEVHIAGRRLSGDTDPTKRNIGLVPQDLGLYEEMSARENLHLFGALYGLDGAQLTRAMDESLELVGLRERAKDKVMNFSGGMKRRLNLAAALLHDPQLLLLDEPTVGVDPQSRNAIFDNLEVLKKRAKTLLYTTHYMEEAERLCDRLVIIDHGKVIADDTLQGLHRMVPVANLLTIELEAGKMDGLRVEDLRSVQGVESVEVLGETLRIGVRDLAADSAGILAWLVEHGHPFQHLASQRASLETVFLNLTGRRLRD
;
A
#
# COMPACT_ATOMS: atom_id res chain seq x y z
N MET A 1 2.00 -4.72 17.80
CA MET A 1 0.63 -4.15 17.89
C MET A 1 -0.40 -5.08 17.29
N LEU A 2 -0.23 -5.50 16.06
CA LEU A 2 -1.02 -6.52 15.34
C LEU A 2 -0.17 -7.77 15.11
N GLU A 3 -0.74 -8.95 15.35
CA GLU A 3 -0.17 -10.24 15.00
C GLU A 3 -1.26 -11.12 14.40
N VAL A 4 -1.00 -11.65 13.23
CA VAL A 4 -1.89 -12.51 12.45
C VAL A 4 -1.15 -13.81 12.20
N LEU A 5 -1.77 -14.93 12.57
CA LEU A 5 -1.12 -16.25 12.56
C LEU A 5 -1.94 -17.24 11.75
N GLY A 6 -1.45 -17.64 10.59
CA GLY A 6 -1.95 -18.73 9.78
C GLY A 6 -3.42 -18.61 9.38
N LEU A 7 -3.91 -17.39 9.05
CA LEU A 7 -5.31 -17.18 8.69
C LEU A 7 -5.70 -18.00 7.46
N ARG A 8 -6.86 -18.66 7.54
CA ARG A 8 -7.51 -19.33 6.42
C ARG A 8 -8.96 -18.92 6.31
N LYS A 9 -9.41 -18.72 5.07
CA LYS A 9 -10.81 -18.43 4.75
C LYS A 9 -11.17 -18.93 3.38
N SER A 10 -12.27 -19.70 3.30
CA SER A 10 -12.85 -20.20 2.06
C SER A 10 -14.29 -19.73 1.93
N TYR A 11 -14.73 -19.52 0.70
CA TYR A 11 -16.11 -19.24 0.32
C TYR A 11 -16.52 -20.27 -0.73
N GLY A 12 -17.20 -21.33 -0.29
CA GLY A 12 -17.41 -22.52 -1.14
C GLY A 12 -16.06 -23.11 -1.56
N ASP A 13 -15.87 -23.27 -2.87
CA ASP A 13 -14.62 -23.83 -3.43
C ASP A 13 -13.49 -22.79 -3.55
N LEU A 14 -13.78 -21.50 -3.35
CA LEU A 14 -12.79 -20.43 -3.44
C LEU A 14 -12.03 -20.28 -2.12
N ILE A 15 -10.74 -20.55 -2.13
CA ILE A 15 -9.84 -20.25 -1.01
C ILE A 15 -9.40 -18.80 -1.16
N ALA A 16 -10.00 -17.90 -0.37
CA ALA A 16 -9.70 -16.46 -0.40
C ALA A 16 -8.45 -16.09 0.42
N VAL A 17 -8.16 -16.82 1.49
CA VAL A 17 -6.99 -16.64 2.37
C VAL A 17 -6.47 -18.02 2.74
N ASP A 18 -5.18 -18.27 2.52
CA ASP A 18 -4.54 -19.58 2.71
C ASP A 18 -3.24 -19.47 3.51
N GLY A 19 -3.36 -19.48 4.81
CA GLY A 19 -2.23 -19.48 5.73
C GLY A 19 -1.54 -18.11 5.92
N VAL A 20 -2.26 -17.01 5.72
CA VAL A 20 -1.71 -15.66 5.85
C VAL A 20 -1.25 -15.39 7.27
N SER A 21 0.03 -15.02 7.40
CA SER A 21 0.63 -14.55 8.66
C SER A 21 1.33 -13.22 8.40
N LEU A 22 1.11 -12.26 9.28
CA LEU A 22 1.77 -10.94 9.23
C LEU A 22 1.81 -10.32 10.63
N ARG A 23 2.69 -9.35 10.82
CA ARG A 23 2.80 -8.61 12.09
C ARG A 23 2.97 -7.13 11.82
N ALA A 24 2.44 -6.29 12.70
CA ALA A 24 2.74 -4.86 12.73
C ALA A 24 3.15 -4.44 14.13
N GLY A 25 4.30 -3.77 14.22
CA GLY A 25 4.78 -3.11 15.43
C GLY A 25 3.90 -1.92 15.81
N LYS A 26 4.13 -1.37 17.00
CA LYS A 26 3.45 -0.12 17.42
C LYS A 26 4.00 1.05 16.59
N GLY A 27 3.12 1.83 15.99
CA GLY A 27 3.48 2.98 15.15
C GLY A 27 4.03 2.62 13.78
N GLU A 28 4.05 1.33 13.42
CA GLU A 28 4.49 0.85 12.10
C GLU A 28 3.34 0.97 11.10
N THR A 29 3.67 1.39 9.88
CA THR A 29 2.76 1.34 8.73
C THR A 29 3.15 0.18 7.85
N ILE A 30 2.30 -0.83 7.76
CA ILE A 30 2.50 -1.96 6.85
C ILE A 30 1.51 -1.88 5.69
N GLY A 31 2.01 -2.13 4.47
CA GLY A 31 1.21 -2.24 3.27
C GLY A 31 0.89 -3.70 2.96
N LEU A 32 -0.37 -4.01 2.69
CA LEU A 32 -0.78 -5.29 2.12
C LEU A 32 -1.02 -5.09 0.62
N LEU A 33 -0.03 -5.43 -0.19
CA LEU A 33 0.02 -5.20 -1.63
C LEU A 33 -0.35 -6.47 -2.39
N GLY A 34 -1.22 -6.35 -3.37
CA GLY A 34 -1.60 -7.48 -4.23
C GLY A 34 -2.69 -7.12 -5.22
N PRO A 35 -2.91 -7.95 -6.27
CA PRO A 35 -3.94 -7.72 -7.26
C PRO A 35 -5.35 -7.83 -6.68
N ASN A 36 -6.35 -7.47 -7.49
CA ASN A 36 -7.74 -7.72 -7.13
C ASN A 36 -7.97 -9.22 -6.99
N GLY A 37 -8.72 -9.62 -5.94
CA GLY A 37 -8.94 -11.03 -5.61
C GLY A 37 -7.78 -11.72 -4.89
N ALA A 38 -6.66 -11.05 -4.57
CA ALA A 38 -5.55 -11.65 -3.83
C ALA A 38 -5.86 -12.02 -2.35
N GLY A 39 -7.02 -11.59 -1.82
CA GLY A 39 -7.42 -11.85 -0.43
C GLY A 39 -7.21 -10.68 0.53
N LYS A 40 -6.84 -9.48 0.05
CA LYS A 40 -6.58 -8.28 0.87
C LYS A 40 -7.79 -7.90 1.74
N THR A 41 -8.93 -7.61 1.12
CA THR A 41 -10.18 -7.23 1.81
C THR A 41 -10.66 -8.32 2.76
N THR A 42 -10.55 -9.59 2.38
CA THR A 42 -10.91 -10.71 3.27
C THR A 42 -10.00 -10.75 4.49
N THR A 43 -8.69 -10.57 4.31
CA THR A 43 -7.72 -10.50 5.42
C THR A 43 -8.04 -9.34 6.35
N VAL A 44 -8.28 -8.13 5.83
CA VAL A 44 -8.67 -6.95 6.62
C VAL A 44 -9.98 -7.20 7.36
N SER A 45 -10.98 -7.79 6.70
CA SER A 45 -12.29 -8.08 7.31
C SER A 45 -12.18 -9.09 8.45
N ILE A 46 -11.27 -10.07 8.35
CA ILE A 46 -10.99 -11.00 9.45
C ILE A 46 -10.30 -10.27 10.61
N ILE A 47 -9.31 -9.42 10.33
CA ILE A 47 -8.60 -8.64 11.36
C ILE A 47 -9.56 -7.66 12.07
N ALA A 48 -10.50 -7.07 11.32
CA ALA A 48 -11.56 -6.21 11.88
C ALA A 48 -12.62 -7.01 12.70
N GLY A 49 -12.59 -8.34 12.60
CA GLY A 49 -13.59 -9.21 13.21
C GLY A 49 -14.97 -9.09 12.59
N LEU A 50 -15.06 -8.71 11.30
CA LEU A 50 -16.28 -8.71 10.48
C LEU A 50 -16.54 -10.08 9.83
N VAL A 51 -15.45 -10.80 9.52
CA VAL A 51 -15.50 -12.14 8.95
C VAL A 51 -14.79 -13.10 9.89
N ARG A 52 -15.42 -14.23 10.18
CA ARG A 52 -14.80 -15.30 10.97
C ARG A 52 -13.85 -16.11 10.07
N ALA A 53 -12.59 -16.23 10.51
CA ALA A 53 -11.63 -17.13 9.86
C ALA A 53 -12.05 -18.60 10.05
N ASP A 54 -11.72 -19.45 9.10
CA ASP A 54 -11.90 -20.92 9.20
C ASP A 54 -10.77 -21.54 10.04
N ALA A 55 -9.57 -20.92 10.01
CA ALA A 55 -8.44 -21.28 10.86
C ALA A 55 -7.52 -20.08 11.08
N GLY A 56 -6.64 -20.17 12.07
CA GLY A 56 -5.69 -19.13 12.44
C GLY A 56 -6.21 -18.21 13.52
N GLU A 57 -5.40 -17.22 13.88
CA GLU A 57 -5.67 -16.31 15.00
C GLU A 57 -5.25 -14.88 14.66
N VAL A 58 -5.95 -13.90 15.27
CA VAL A 58 -5.60 -12.48 15.25
C VAL A 58 -5.38 -12.03 16.67
N HIS A 59 -4.26 -11.35 16.92
CA HIS A 59 -3.94 -10.75 18.21
C HIS A 59 -3.73 -9.23 18.01
N ILE A 60 -4.39 -8.44 18.87
CA ILE A 60 -4.30 -6.98 18.86
C ILE A 60 -3.89 -6.52 20.24
N ALA A 61 -2.82 -5.75 20.32
CA ALA A 61 -2.21 -5.32 21.59
C ALA A 61 -1.93 -6.50 22.55
N GLY A 62 -1.50 -7.65 22.00
CA GLY A 62 -1.19 -8.87 22.74
C GLY A 62 -2.41 -9.69 23.18
N ARG A 63 -3.63 -9.30 22.80
CA ARG A 63 -4.87 -10.04 23.13
C ARG A 63 -5.44 -10.69 21.88
N ARG A 64 -5.81 -11.96 21.99
CA ARG A 64 -6.49 -12.68 20.93
C ARG A 64 -7.87 -12.08 20.69
N LEU A 65 -8.17 -11.77 19.43
CA LEU A 65 -9.51 -11.34 19.03
C LEU A 65 -10.47 -12.54 19.08
N SER A 66 -11.56 -12.40 19.86
CA SER A 66 -12.52 -13.48 20.07
C SER A 66 -13.95 -12.95 19.98
N GLY A 67 -14.70 -13.39 18.97
CA GLY A 67 -16.14 -13.10 18.86
C GLY A 67 -16.50 -11.66 18.49
N ASP A 68 -17.83 -11.41 18.44
CA ASP A 68 -18.38 -10.16 17.88
C ASP A 68 -18.32 -8.99 18.86
N THR A 69 -18.38 -9.24 20.15
CA THR A 69 -18.43 -8.23 21.22
C THR A 69 -17.08 -8.02 21.92
N ASP A 70 -15.98 -8.48 21.31
CA ASP A 70 -14.65 -8.41 21.92
C ASP A 70 -14.23 -6.95 22.17
N PRO A 71 -13.90 -6.56 23.43
CA PRO A 71 -13.45 -5.20 23.74
C PRO A 71 -12.18 -4.80 23.00
N THR A 72 -11.38 -5.76 22.53
CA THR A 72 -10.17 -5.52 21.74
C THR A 72 -10.47 -4.75 20.46
N LYS A 73 -11.70 -4.88 19.91
CA LYS A 73 -12.15 -4.14 18.74
C LYS A 73 -12.15 -2.62 18.92
N ARG A 74 -12.21 -2.12 20.17
CA ARG A 74 -12.06 -0.69 20.46
C ARG A 74 -10.68 -0.14 20.11
N ASN A 75 -9.68 -1.00 19.92
CA ASN A 75 -8.36 -0.58 19.45
C ASN A 75 -8.30 -0.42 17.93
N ILE A 76 -9.35 -0.80 17.20
CA ILE A 76 -9.39 -0.84 15.74
C ILE A 76 -10.26 0.31 15.21
N GLY A 77 -9.73 1.11 14.30
CA GLY A 77 -10.49 1.94 13.39
C GLY A 77 -10.48 1.29 12.01
N LEU A 78 -11.64 1.10 11.41
CA LEU A 78 -11.77 0.53 10.07
C LEU A 78 -12.23 1.61 9.08
N VAL A 79 -11.47 1.76 8.00
CA VAL A 79 -11.86 2.52 6.82
C VAL A 79 -12.10 1.52 5.69
N PRO A 80 -13.34 1.09 5.49
CA PRO A 80 -13.66 0.08 4.48
C PRO A 80 -13.58 0.66 3.06
N GLN A 81 -13.48 -0.22 2.07
CA GLN A 81 -13.49 0.14 0.66
C GLN A 81 -14.81 0.81 0.25
N ASP A 82 -15.95 0.28 0.68
CA ASP A 82 -17.25 0.92 0.51
C ASP A 82 -17.48 1.95 1.61
N LEU A 83 -18.08 3.08 1.22
CA LEU A 83 -18.35 4.16 2.17
C LEU A 83 -19.49 3.80 3.11
N GLY A 84 -19.20 3.70 4.40
CA GLY A 84 -20.19 3.43 5.43
C GLY A 84 -20.90 4.69 5.94
N LEU A 85 -21.23 5.67 5.07
CA LEU A 85 -21.78 6.95 5.45
C LEU A 85 -23.27 7.06 5.08
N TYR A 86 -24.03 7.78 5.92
CA TYR A 86 -25.43 8.11 5.66
C TYR A 86 -25.49 9.43 4.89
N GLU A 87 -25.80 9.36 3.61
CA GLU A 87 -25.72 10.51 2.69
C GLU A 87 -26.74 11.59 2.99
N GLU A 88 -27.90 11.25 3.53
CA GLU A 88 -28.97 12.18 3.92
C GLU A 88 -28.64 13.00 5.18
N MET A 89 -27.67 12.54 5.97
CA MET A 89 -27.20 13.20 7.17
C MET A 89 -26.04 14.15 6.84
N SER A 90 -25.85 15.16 7.68
CA SER A 90 -24.66 16.01 7.63
C SER A 90 -23.41 15.23 8.07
N ALA A 91 -22.22 15.78 7.75
CA ALA A 91 -20.97 15.19 8.21
C ALA A 91 -20.93 15.08 9.75
N ARG A 92 -21.39 16.10 10.46
CA ARG A 92 -21.44 16.12 11.92
C ARG A 92 -22.42 15.08 12.50
N GLU A 93 -23.58 14.90 11.89
CA GLU A 93 -24.56 13.90 12.31
C GLU A 93 -24.03 12.47 12.09
N ASN A 94 -23.35 12.20 10.96
CA ASN A 94 -22.65 10.94 10.74
C ASN A 94 -21.64 10.66 11.88
N LEU A 95 -20.75 11.62 12.17
CA LEU A 95 -19.75 11.45 13.22
C LEU A 95 -20.39 11.30 14.60
N HIS A 96 -21.48 12.03 14.88
CA HIS A 96 -22.23 11.87 16.12
C HIS A 96 -22.77 10.45 16.28
N LEU A 97 -23.38 9.91 15.22
CA LEU A 97 -23.90 8.53 15.23
C LEU A 97 -22.79 7.52 15.48
N PHE A 98 -21.69 7.59 14.74
CA PHE A 98 -20.58 6.64 14.91
C PHE A 98 -19.91 6.79 16.27
N GLY A 99 -19.71 8.01 16.77
CA GLY A 99 -19.14 8.22 18.10
C GLY A 99 -20.03 7.66 19.20
N ALA A 100 -21.36 7.84 19.10
CA ALA A 100 -22.31 7.27 20.05
C ALA A 100 -22.28 5.73 20.07
N LEU A 101 -22.10 5.08 18.90
CA LEU A 101 -21.93 3.62 18.81
C LEU A 101 -20.67 3.12 19.54
N TYR A 102 -19.63 3.94 19.63
CA TYR A 102 -18.44 3.65 20.45
C TYR A 102 -18.59 4.04 21.92
N GLY A 103 -19.76 4.57 22.32
CA GLY A 103 -20.07 4.99 23.69
C GLY A 103 -19.48 6.35 24.05
N LEU A 104 -19.15 7.18 23.07
CA LEU A 104 -18.76 8.58 23.29
C LEU A 104 -20.02 9.44 23.48
N ASP A 105 -19.96 10.36 24.44
CA ASP A 105 -21.05 11.30 24.69
C ASP A 105 -20.58 12.71 25.09
N GLY A 106 -21.51 13.63 25.21
CA GLY A 106 -21.30 14.97 25.75
C GLY A 106 -20.08 15.71 25.16
N ALA A 107 -19.26 16.25 26.04
CA ALA A 107 -18.06 17.01 25.69
C ALA A 107 -16.97 16.15 25.01
N GLN A 108 -16.88 14.87 25.39
CA GLN A 108 -15.91 13.95 24.79
C GLN A 108 -16.22 13.71 23.32
N LEU A 109 -17.48 13.41 22.99
CA LEU A 109 -17.95 13.22 21.61
C LEU A 109 -17.75 14.48 20.78
N THR A 110 -18.12 15.65 21.33
CA THR A 110 -17.96 16.93 20.63
C THR A 110 -16.48 17.18 20.28
N ARG A 111 -15.58 16.98 21.23
CA ARG A 111 -14.14 17.13 21.00
C ARG A 111 -13.62 16.15 19.94
N ALA A 112 -13.97 14.89 20.03
CA ALA A 112 -13.55 13.87 19.08
C ALA A 112 -14.02 14.18 17.65
N MET A 113 -15.26 14.66 17.48
CA MET A 113 -15.79 15.11 16.20
C MET A 113 -15.04 16.30 15.64
N ASP A 114 -14.78 17.34 16.48
CA ASP A 114 -14.11 18.55 16.02
C ASP A 114 -12.64 18.26 15.63
N GLU A 115 -11.92 17.45 16.42
CA GLU A 115 -10.55 17.01 16.12
C GLU A 115 -10.48 16.16 14.85
N SER A 116 -11.44 15.24 14.66
CA SER A 116 -11.48 14.39 13.46
C SER A 116 -11.81 15.20 12.21
N LEU A 117 -12.76 16.13 12.27
CA LEU A 117 -13.11 17.02 11.15
C LEU A 117 -11.96 17.97 10.80
N GLU A 118 -11.25 18.49 11.80
CA GLU A 118 -10.06 19.31 11.58
C GLU A 118 -8.97 18.54 10.86
N LEU A 119 -8.65 17.33 11.35
CA LEU A 119 -7.62 16.48 10.75
C LEU A 119 -7.87 16.22 9.26
N VAL A 120 -9.13 15.97 8.88
CA VAL A 120 -9.48 15.65 7.49
C VAL A 120 -9.85 16.89 6.66
N GLY A 121 -9.75 18.10 7.23
CA GLY A 121 -10.02 19.37 6.54
C GLY A 121 -11.49 19.54 6.15
N LEU A 122 -12.44 19.07 6.98
CA LEU A 122 -13.88 19.15 6.72
C LEU A 122 -14.65 19.97 7.78
N ARG A 123 -13.96 20.70 8.67
CA ARG A 123 -14.57 21.43 9.77
C ARG A 123 -15.62 22.45 9.30
N GLU A 124 -15.31 23.22 8.27
CA GLU A 124 -16.22 24.23 7.73
C GLU A 124 -17.45 23.62 7.02
N ARG A 125 -17.32 22.39 6.57
CA ARG A 125 -18.36 21.63 5.88
C ARG A 125 -19.12 20.68 6.82
N ALA A 126 -18.90 20.77 8.15
CA ALA A 126 -19.48 19.85 9.14
C ALA A 126 -21.00 19.78 9.13
N LYS A 127 -21.68 20.85 8.76
CA LYS A 127 -23.16 20.94 8.70
C LYS A 127 -23.75 20.58 7.35
N ASP A 128 -22.91 20.39 6.33
CA ASP A 128 -23.37 20.04 4.99
C ASP A 128 -23.76 18.58 4.91
N LYS A 129 -24.81 18.25 4.16
CA LYS A 129 -25.22 16.88 3.89
C LYS A 129 -24.15 16.16 3.08
N VAL A 130 -23.88 14.90 3.44
CA VAL A 130 -22.85 14.07 2.81
C VAL A 130 -23.16 13.79 1.33
N MET A 131 -24.42 13.76 0.94
CA MET A 131 -24.81 13.65 -0.47
C MET A 131 -24.22 14.74 -1.37
N ASN A 132 -23.91 15.92 -0.82
CA ASN A 132 -23.30 17.05 -1.53
C ASN A 132 -21.76 17.03 -1.52
N PHE A 133 -21.16 15.98 -0.95
CA PHE A 133 -19.70 15.84 -0.89
C PHE A 133 -19.16 15.20 -2.17
N SER A 134 -17.96 15.64 -2.58
CA SER A 134 -17.19 14.90 -3.59
C SER A 134 -16.78 13.52 -3.05
N GLY A 135 -16.43 12.59 -3.94
CA GLY A 135 -15.93 11.27 -3.54
C GLY A 135 -14.75 11.35 -2.56
N GLY A 136 -13.81 12.26 -2.81
CA GLY A 136 -12.68 12.49 -1.91
C GLY A 136 -13.07 13.08 -0.55
N MET A 137 -14.09 13.95 -0.50
CA MET A 137 -14.63 14.44 0.78
C MET A 137 -15.32 13.31 1.56
N LYS A 138 -16.09 12.46 0.88
CA LYS A 138 -16.73 11.28 1.50
C LYS A 138 -15.67 10.32 2.06
N ARG A 139 -14.59 10.05 1.33
CA ARG A 139 -13.47 9.21 1.80
C ARG A 139 -12.79 9.80 3.04
N ARG A 140 -12.52 11.10 3.05
CA ARG A 140 -11.95 11.79 4.22
C ARG A 140 -12.90 11.77 5.42
N LEU A 141 -14.20 11.92 5.22
CA LEU A 141 -15.19 11.78 6.30
C LEU A 141 -15.25 10.35 6.85
N ASN A 142 -15.12 9.34 5.98
CA ASN A 142 -15.06 7.93 6.39
C ASN A 142 -13.82 7.67 7.27
N LEU A 143 -12.66 8.27 6.92
CA LEU A 143 -11.47 8.24 7.77
C LEU A 143 -11.73 8.93 9.13
N ALA A 144 -12.39 10.10 9.13
CA ALA A 144 -12.74 10.82 10.36
C ALA A 144 -13.62 9.96 11.30
N ALA A 145 -14.61 9.25 10.74
CA ALA A 145 -15.47 8.35 11.51
C ALA A 145 -14.68 7.20 12.18
N ALA A 146 -13.70 6.64 11.46
CA ALA A 146 -12.84 5.58 11.99
C ALA A 146 -11.91 6.05 13.14
N LEU A 147 -11.71 7.35 13.30
CA LEU A 147 -10.79 7.95 14.30
C LEU A 147 -11.47 8.40 15.59
N LEU A 148 -12.80 8.48 15.64
CA LEU A 148 -13.56 9.09 16.74
C LEU A 148 -13.21 8.53 18.13
N HIS A 149 -12.99 7.23 18.23
CA HIS A 149 -12.70 6.52 19.49
C HIS A 149 -11.19 6.37 19.75
N ASP A 150 -10.36 7.12 19.04
CA ASP A 150 -8.90 7.17 19.16
C ASP A 150 -8.20 5.80 19.06
N PRO A 151 -8.48 4.99 18.02
CA PRO A 151 -7.92 3.65 17.89
C PRO A 151 -6.39 3.68 17.78
N GLN A 152 -5.72 2.59 18.20
CA GLN A 152 -4.28 2.42 18.07
C GLN A 152 -3.88 1.74 16.77
N LEU A 153 -4.80 0.98 16.15
CA LEU A 153 -4.65 0.29 14.88
C LEU A 153 -5.71 0.80 13.90
N LEU A 154 -5.27 1.26 12.75
CA LEU A 154 -6.15 1.63 11.64
C LEU A 154 -6.01 0.61 10.51
N LEU A 155 -7.12 0.07 10.10
CA LEU A 155 -7.27 -0.81 8.96
C LEU A 155 -7.85 0.03 7.81
N LEU A 156 -7.12 0.16 6.72
CA LEU A 156 -7.45 1.02 5.59
C LEU A 156 -7.55 0.14 4.34
N ASP A 157 -8.79 -0.17 3.94
CA ASP A 157 -9.01 -1.05 2.79
C ASP A 157 -9.23 -0.23 1.52
N GLU A 158 -8.18 -0.12 0.71
CA GLU A 158 -8.12 0.63 -0.55
C GLU A 158 -8.72 2.06 -0.45
N PRO A 159 -8.27 2.88 0.52
CA PRO A 159 -8.97 4.13 0.87
C PRO A 159 -8.91 5.21 -0.21
N THR A 160 -8.14 5.02 -1.27
CA THR A 160 -7.91 5.99 -2.35
C THR A 160 -8.49 5.56 -3.69
N VAL A 161 -9.13 4.39 -3.75
CA VAL A 161 -9.76 3.90 -4.98
C VAL A 161 -10.91 4.81 -5.41
N GLY A 162 -10.90 5.20 -6.71
CA GLY A 162 -11.91 6.07 -7.29
C GLY A 162 -11.83 7.53 -6.85
N VAL A 163 -10.71 7.95 -6.28
CA VAL A 163 -10.47 9.33 -5.81
C VAL A 163 -9.54 10.07 -6.79
N ASP A 164 -9.87 11.33 -7.07
CA ASP A 164 -9.03 12.20 -7.90
C ASP A 164 -7.64 12.45 -7.25
N PRO A 165 -6.61 12.84 -8.03
CA PRO A 165 -5.25 13.00 -7.53
C PRO A 165 -5.10 14.00 -6.37
N GLN A 166 -5.88 15.09 -6.37
CA GLN A 166 -5.82 16.11 -5.31
C GLN A 166 -6.38 15.56 -4.00
N SER A 167 -7.55 14.91 -4.07
CA SER A 167 -8.18 14.27 -2.91
C SER A 167 -7.34 13.10 -2.39
N ARG A 168 -6.68 12.33 -3.28
CA ARG A 168 -5.73 11.29 -2.90
C ARG A 168 -4.58 11.85 -2.07
N ASN A 169 -3.95 12.93 -2.52
CA ASN A 169 -2.88 13.59 -1.77
C ASN A 169 -3.35 14.04 -0.39
N ALA A 170 -4.53 14.64 -0.28
CA ALA A 170 -5.09 15.05 1.01
C ALA A 170 -5.30 13.86 1.97
N ILE A 171 -5.70 12.69 1.46
CA ILE A 171 -5.79 11.48 2.28
C ILE A 171 -4.39 11.07 2.77
N PHE A 172 -3.37 11.05 1.89
CA PHE A 172 -1.99 10.74 2.29
C PHE A 172 -1.46 11.68 3.36
N ASP A 173 -1.68 12.98 3.22
CA ASP A 173 -1.26 13.97 4.21
C ASP A 173 -1.89 13.68 5.59
N ASN A 174 -3.16 13.28 5.62
CA ASN A 174 -3.82 12.85 6.85
C ASN A 174 -3.19 11.58 7.44
N LEU A 175 -2.88 10.59 6.60
CA LEU A 175 -2.24 9.35 7.05
C LEU A 175 -0.82 9.59 7.58
N GLU A 176 -0.06 10.49 6.97
CA GLU A 176 1.26 10.91 7.47
C GLU A 176 1.17 11.58 8.85
N VAL A 177 0.13 12.41 9.08
CA VAL A 177 -0.13 12.98 10.43
C VAL A 177 -0.40 11.88 11.44
N LEU A 178 -1.20 10.86 11.08
CA LEU A 178 -1.50 9.73 11.95
C LEU A 178 -0.26 8.88 12.23
N LYS A 179 0.60 8.67 11.23
CA LYS A 179 1.90 8.02 11.39
C LYS A 179 2.80 8.78 12.36
N LYS A 180 2.89 10.11 12.26
CA LYS A 180 3.62 10.97 13.22
C LYS A 180 3.07 10.90 14.63
N ARG A 181 1.77 10.60 14.80
CA ARG A 181 1.12 10.34 16.09
C ARG A 181 1.32 8.91 16.59
N ALA A 182 2.22 8.15 15.96
CA ALA A 182 2.52 6.74 16.28
C ALA A 182 1.31 5.80 16.22
N LYS A 183 0.31 6.10 15.37
CA LYS A 183 -0.75 5.15 15.05
C LYS A 183 -0.18 4.03 14.19
N THR A 184 -0.60 2.80 14.46
CA THR A 184 -0.26 1.63 13.62
C THR A 184 -1.24 1.56 12.46
N LEU A 185 -0.73 1.43 11.23
CA LEU A 185 -1.57 1.38 10.04
C LEU A 185 -1.37 0.05 9.30
N LEU A 186 -2.48 -0.59 8.92
CA LEU A 186 -2.50 -1.64 7.90
C LEU A 186 -3.22 -1.06 6.68
N TYR A 187 -2.47 -0.84 5.60
CA TYR A 187 -2.92 -0.18 4.39
C TYR A 187 -2.99 -1.17 3.23
N THR A 188 -4.17 -1.44 2.69
CA THR A 188 -4.27 -2.26 1.48
C THR A 188 -4.29 -1.41 0.24
N THR A 189 -3.60 -1.84 -0.78
CA THR A 189 -3.60 -1.20 -2.09
C THR A 189 -3.17 -2.19 -3.18
N HIS A 190 -3.50 -1.86 -4.41
CA HIS A 190 -2.91 -2.44 -5.61
C HIS A 190 -2.04 -1.41 -6.37
N TYR A 191 -1.88 -0.19 -5.82
CA TYR A 191 -1.01 0.85 -6.38
C TYR A 191 0.33 0.87 -5.65
N MET A 192 1.39 0.56 -6.36
CA MET A 192 2.74 0.45 -5.79
C MET A 192 3.29 1.77 -5.29
N GLU A 193 3.02 2.85 -6.03
CA GLU A 193 3.43 4.21 -5.66
C GLU A 193 2.87 4.64 -4.28
N GLU A 194 1.64 4.20 -3.96
CA GLU A 194 1.03 4.45 -2.67
C GLU A 194 1.75 3.70 -1.55
N ALA A 195 2.05 2.42 -1.81
CA ALA A 195 2.78 1.57 -0.87
C ALA A 195 4.19 2.10 -0.61
N GLU A 196 4.91 2.53 -1.66
CA GLU A 196 6.25 3.14 -1.55
C GLU A 196 6.24 4.44 -0.75
N ARG A 197 5.20 5.26 -0.91
CA ARG A 197 5.08 6.55 -0.23
C ARG A 197 4.81 6.41 1.26
N LEU A 198 3.93 5.48 1.64
CA LEU A 198 3.34 5.46 2.98
C LEU A 198 3.95 4.40 3.89
N CYS A 199 4.29 3.22 3.35
CA CYS A 199 4.56 2.03 4.16
C CYS A 199 6.03 1.92 4.56
N ASP A 200 6.26 1.47 5.79
CA ASP A 200 7.61 1.14 6.29
C ASP A 200 8.03 -0.25 5.82
N ARG A 201 7.04 -1.14 5.66
CA ARG A 201 7.19 -2.54 5.25
C ARG A 201 5.99 -2.98 4.42
N LEU A 202 6.23 -3.89 3.49
CA LEU A 202 5.19 -4.43 2.60
C LEU A 202 5.08 -5.94 2.75
N VAL A 203 3.84 -6.39 2.83
CA VAL A 203 3.44 -7.78 2.71
C VAL A 203 2.82 -7.93 1.32
N ILE A 204 3.49 -8.66 0.45
CA ILE A 204 2.98 -8.98 -0.89
C ILE A 204 2.11 -10.23 -0.77
N ILE A 205 0.86 -10.11 -1.19
CA ILE A 205 -0.11 -11.20 -1.17
C ILE A 205 -0.58 -11.53 -2.59
N ASP A 206 -0.67 -12.82 -2.89
CA ASP A 206 -1.23 -13.33 -4.14
C ASP A 206 -1.91 -14.66 -3.91
N HIS A 207 -3.08 -14.88 -4.56
CA HIS A 207 -3.88 -16.09 -4.38
C HIS A 207 -4.08 -16.53 -2.92
N GLY A 208 -4.33 -15.55 -2.05
CA GLY A 208 -4.55 -15.79 -0.62
C GLY A 208 -3.30 -16.12 0.20
N LYS A 209 -2.10 -16.06 -0.38
CA LYS A 209 -0.83 -16.41 0.28
C LYS A 209 0.11 -15.21 0.36
N VAL A 210 0.88 -15.13 1.44
CA VAL A 210 1.99 -14.19 1.54
C VAL A 210 3.14 -14.70 0.67
N ILE A 211 3.55 -13.88 -0.29
CA ILE A 211 4.65 -14.17 -1.23
C ILE A 211 5.96 -13.56 -0.72
N ALA A 212 5.89 -12.36 -0.14
CA ALA A 212 7.03 -11.68 0.47
C ALA A 212 6.56 -10.77 1.61
N ASP A 213 7.42 -10.58 2.60
CA ASP A 213 7.20 -9.69 3.74
C ASP A 213 8.54 -9.06 4.13
N ASP A 214 8.79 -7.81 3.69
CA ASP A 214 10.04 -7.11 3.98
C ASP A 214 9.86 -5.58 3.84
N THR A 215 10.89 -4.83 4.24
CA THR A 215 11.03 -3.42 3.92
C THR A 215 11.15 -3.22 2.40
N LEU A 216 10.89 -1.99 1.92
CA LEU A 216 11.09 -1.64 0.51
C LEU A 216 12.50 -2.02 0.02
N GLN A 217 13.53 -1.74 0.83
CA GLN A 217 14.90 -2.08 0.48
C GLN A 217 15.14 -3.59 0.43
N GLY A 218 14.54 -4.35 1.37
CA GLY A 218 14.60 -5.81 1.39
C GLY A 218 13.98 -6.41 0.15
N LEU A 219 12.78 -5.95 -0.22
CA LEU A 219 12.07 -6.41 -1.44
C LEU A 219 12.87 -6.14 -2.71
N HIS A 220 13.48 -4.96 -2.85
CA HIS A 220 14.35 -4.67 -4.01
C HIS A 220 15.58 -5.58 -4.11
N ARG A 221 16.09 -6.10 -2.98
CA ARG A 221 17.21 -7.07 -2.99
C ARG A 221 16.79 -8.48 -3.39
N MET A 222 15.50 -8.79 -3.37
CA MET A 222 14.98 -10.11 -3.75
C MET A 222 14.98 -10.35 -5.26
N VAL A 223 15.16 -9.29 -6.07
CA VAL A 223 15.16 -9.41 -7.52
C VAL A 223 16.58 -9.29 -8.08
N PRO A 224 16.90 -10.04 -9.15
CA PRO A 224 18.21 -9.99 -9.79
C PRO A 224 18.53 -8.57 -10.29
N VAL A 225 17.55 -7.90 -10.88
CA VAL A 225 17.67 -6.55 -11.41
C VAL A 225 17.24 -5.56 -10.34
N ALA A 226 18.17 -5.12 -9.51
CA ALA A 226 17.89 -4.13 -8.46
C ALA A 226 17.87 -2.69 -8.97
N ASN A 227 18.58 -2.42 -10.08
CA ASN A 227 18.70 -1.09 -10.68
C ASN A 227 18.56 -1.18 -12.20
N LEU A 228 18.04 -0.13 -12.81
CA LEU A 228 17.88 0.01 -14.24
C LEU A 228 18.67 1.21 -14.73
N LEU A 229 19.61 0.99 -15.65
CA LEU A 229 20.26 2.04 -16.41
C LEU A 229 19.45 2.28 -17.69
N THR A 230 19.04 3.50 -17.91
CA THR A 230 18.43 3.95 -19.17
C THR A 230 19.45 4.80 -19.89
N ILE A 231 19.92 4.33 -21.04
CA ILE A 231 21.02 4.93 -21.81
C ILE A 231 20.47 5.25 -23.21
N GLU A 232 20.45 6.52 -23.56
CA GLU A 232 20.07 6.98 -24.89
C GLU A 232 21.35 7.16 -25.73
N LEU A 233 21.48 6.34 -26.77
CA LEU A 233 22.62 6.42 -27.66
C LEU A 233 22.50 7.63 -28.58
N GLU A 234 23.61 8.09 -29.15
CA GLU A 234 23.60 9.07 -30.24
C GLU A 234 22.90 8.50 -31.47
N ALA A 235 22.27 9.37 -32.27
CA ALA A 235 21.50 8.96 -33.43
C ALA A 235 22.34 8.10 -34.41
N GLY A 236 21.77 6.95 -34.79
CA GLY A 236 22.43 5.97 -35.66
C GLY A 236 23.54 5.15 -35.00
N LYS A 237 23.72 5.25 -33.68
CA LYS A 237 24.72 4.46 -32.96
C LYS A 237 24.16 3.17 -32.38
N MET A 238 22.89 2.89 -32.59
CA MET A 238 22.29 1.58 -32.33
C MET A 238 22.68 0.55 -33.40
N ASP A 239 23.02 1.02 -34.61
CA ASP A 239 23.41 0.15 -35.71
C ASP A 239 24.71 -0.61 -35.37
N GLY A 240 24.65 -1.94 -35.52
CA GLY A 240 25.78 -2.84 -35.20
C GLY A 240 25.92 -3.24 -33.74
N LEU A 241 25.11 -2.70 -32.82
CA LEU A 241 25.07 -3.17 -31.45
C LEU A 241 24.50 -4.57 -31.39
N ARG A 242 25.29 -5.51 -30.90
CA ARG A 242 24.85 -6.87 -30.60
C ARG A 242 24.45 -6.94 -29.14
N VAL A 243 23.17 -7.16 -28.87
CA VAL A 243 22.62 -7.25 -27.50
C VAL A 243 23.28 -8.38 -26.71
N GLU A 244 23.66 -9.48 -27.39
CA GLU A 244 24.31 -10.63 -26.80
C GLU A 244 25.72 -10.26 -26.25
N ASP A 245 26.46 -9.41 -26.97
CA ASP A 245 27.78 -8.97 -26.52
C ASP A 245 27.65 -8.07 -25.29
N LEU A 246 26.65 -7.17 -25.27
CA LEU A 246 26.35 -6.34 -24.11
C LEU A 246 25.88 -7.17 -22.90
N ARG A 247 25.13 -8.24 -23.12
CA ARG A 247 24.74 -9.18 -22.05
C ARG A 247 25.91 -9.93 -21.44
N SER A 248 27.02 -10.06 -22.17
CA SER A 248 28.23 -10.71 -21.65
C SER A 248 29.06 -9.81 -20.75
N VAL A 249 28.78 -8.50 -20.71
CA VAL A 249 29.46 -7.54 -19.85
C VAL A 249 29.15 -7.85 -18.38
N GLN A 250 30.18 -7.84 -17.56
CA GLN A 250 30.02 -8.10 -16.12
C GLN A 250 29.05 -7.12 -15.49
N GLY A 251 28.10 -7.63 -14.70
CA GLY A 251 27.09 -6.84 -14.01
C GLY A 251 25.80 -6.63 -14.80
N VAL A 252 25.75 -6.98 -16.09
CA VAL A 252 24.53 -6.94 -16.89
C VAL A 252 23.65 -8.16 -16.60
N GLU A 253 22.47 -7.92 -16.06
CA GLU A 253 21.46 -8.97 -15.77
C GLU A 253 20.38 -9.05 -16.87
N SER A 254 20.06 -7.91 -17.49
CA SER A 254 19.10 -7.85 -18.60
C SER A 254 19.39 -6.68 -19.52
N VAL A 255 19.02 -6.83 -20.79
CA VAL A 255 19.09 -5.76 -21.80
C VAL A 255 17.78 -5.74 -22.58
N GLU A 256 17.14 -4.57 -22.65
CA GLU A 256 15.98 -4.26 -23.47
C GLU A 256 16.32 -3.09 -24.39
N VAL A 257 15.94 -3.19 -25.66
CA VAL A 257 16.19 -2.16 -26.69
C VAL A 257 14.87 -1.51 -27.06
N LEU A 258 14.81 -0.18 -26.96
CA LEU A 258 13.63 0.64 -27.26
C LEU A 258 14.05 1.81 -28.20
N GLY A 259 14.10 1.55 -29.50
CA GLY A 259 14.64 2.50 -30.46
C GLY A 259 16.11 2.79 -30.21
N GLU A 260 16.49 4.05 -30.02
CA GLU A 260 17.87 4.46 -29.66
C GLU A 260 18.17 4.37 -28.16
N THR A 261 17.24 3.82 -27.36
CA THR A 261 17.38 3.72 -25.91
C THR A 261 17.66 2.27 -25.48
N LEU A 262 18.70 2.08 -24.68
CA LEU A 262 18.97 0.84 -23.98
C LEU A 262 18.45 0.91 -22.56
N ARG A 263 17.77 -0.12 -22.11
CA ARG A 263 17.45 -0.36 -20.69
C ARG A 263 18.24 -1.56 -20.22
N ILE A 264 19.19 -1.33 -19.32
CA ILE A 264 20.11 -2.35 -18.82
C ILE A 264 19.84 -2.56 -17.35
N GLY A 265 19.43 -3.76 -17.02
CA GLY A 265 19.27 -4.19 -15.63
C GLY A 265 20.59 -4.55 -15.02
N VAL A 266 20.91 -3.98 -13.85
CA VAL A 266 22.12 -4.25 -13.10
C VAL A 266 21.80 -4.55 -11.63
N ARG A 267 22.66 -5.33 -10.98
CA ARG A 267 22.48 -5.66 -9.55
C ARG A 267 23.05 -4.56 -8.67
N ASP A 268 24.27 -4.15 -8.92
CA ASP A 268 24.97 -3.10 -8.18
C ASP A 268 25.30 -1.93 -9.11
N LEU A 269 24.59 -0.80 -8.89
CA LEU A 269 24.75 0.38 -9.73
C LEU A 269 26.17 0.95 -9.67
N ALA A 270 26.79 0.96 -8.50
CA ALA A 270 28.10 1.56 -8.30
C ALA A 270 29.24 0.69 -8.90
N ALA A 271 29.12 -0.62 -8.75
CA ALA A 271 30.13 -1.56 -9.25
C ALA A 271 30.02 -1.79 -10.76
N ASP A 272 28.77 -1.88 -11.28
CA ASP A 272 28.53 -2.39 -12.63
C ASP A 272 28.47 -1.29 -13.70
N SER A 273 27.98 -0.07 -13.33
CA SER A 273 27.69 0.97 -14.34
C SER A 273 28.92 1.45 -15.10
N ALA A 274 30.07 1.62 -14.41
CA ALA A 274 31.28 2.14 -15.02
C ALA A 274 31.81 1.21 -16.14
N GLY A 275 31.79 -0.10 -15.93
CA GLY A 275 32.22 -1.10 -16.89
C GLY A 275 31.30 -1.13 -18.13
N ILE A 276 29.98 -1.04 -17.92
CA ILE A 276 28.98 -1.03 -18.99
C ILE A 276 29.14 0.22 -19.85
N LEU A 277 29.30 1.40 -19.24
CA LEU A 277 29.46 2.66 -19.96
C LEU A 277 30.76 2.71 -20.76
N ALA A 278 31.85 2.23 -20.17
CA ALA A 278 33.14 2.12 -20.85
C ALA A 278 33.02 1.18 -22.07
N TRP A 279 32.40 0.02 -21.89
CA TRP A 279 32.21 -0.94 -22.98
C TRP A 279 31.43 -0.34 -24.15
N LEU A 280 30.35 0.41 -23.89
CA LEU A 280 29.57 1.07 -24.94
C LEU A 280 30.42 2.05 -25.76
N VAL A 281 31.21 2.90 -25.09
CA VAL A 281 32.07 3.89 -25.75
C VAL A 281 33.17 3.21 -26.58
N GLU A 282 33.85 2.20 -26.02
CA GLU A 282 34.93 1.46 -26.66
C GLU A 282 34.46 0.70 -27.91
N HIS A 283 33.20 0.24 -27.94
CA HIS A 283 32.63 -0.47 -29.09
C HIS A 283 31.90 0.44 -30.10
N GLY A 284 32.05 1.77 -29.95
CA GLY A 284 31.53 2.73 -30.91
C GLY A 284 30.05 3.10 -30.74
N HIS A 285 29.50 2.86 -29.55
CA HIS A 285 28.13 3.20 -29.17
C HIS A 285 28.10 4.34 -28.13
N PRO A 286 28.56 5.57 -28.47
CA PRO A 286 28.49 6.71 -27.57
C PRO A 286 27.03 7.07 -27.24
N PHE A 287 26.83 7.63 -26.07
CA PHE A 287 25.52 7.98 -25.55
C PHE A 287 25.41 9.47 -25.22
N GLN A 288 24.21 10.04 -25.37
CA GLN A 288 23.92 11.44 -25.09
C GLN A 288 23.19 11.64 -23.76
N HIS A 289 22.49 10.61 -23.27
CA HIS A 289 21.76 10.69 -22.00
C HIS A 289 21.92 9.40 -21.22
N LEU A 290 22.06 9.56 -19.90
CA LEU A 290 22.13 8.47 -18.93
C LEU A 290 21.24 8.80 -17.75
N ALA A 291 20.34 7.90 -17.43
CA ALA A 291 19.55 7.93 -16.20
C ALA A 291 19.67 6.59 -15.47
N SER A 292 19.62 6.64 -14.16
CA SER A 292 19.52 5.43 -13.35
C SER A 292 18.31 5.51 -12.46
N GLN A 293 17.60 4.39 -12.30
CA GLN A 293 16.48 4.26 -11.38
C GLN A 293 16.54 2.90 -10.70
N ARG A 294 16.01 2.82 -9.48
CA ARG A 294 15.79 1.53 -8.85
C ARG A 294 14.71 0.77 -9.60
N ALA A 295 14.82 -0.55 -9.64
CA ALA A 295 13.72 -1.38 -10.11
C ALA A 295 12.45 -1.02 -9.32
N SER A 296 11.34 -0.83 -10.01
CA SER A 296 10.06 -0.51 -9.36
C SER A 296 9.55 -1.71 -8.56
N LEU A 297 8.67 -1.48 -7.59
CA LEU A 297 7.94 -2.57 -6.94
C LEU A 297 7.17 -3.43 -7.95
N GLU A 298 6.79 -2.87 -9.12
CA GLU A 298 6.17 -3.64 -10.21
C GLU A 298 7.11 -4.72 -10.74
N THR A 299 8.40 -4.38 -10.91
CA THR A 299 9.43 -5.35 -11.29
C THR A 299 9.60 -6.42 -10.20
N VAL A 300 9.60 -6.01 -8.92
CA VAL A 300 9.66 -6.94 -7.79
C VAL A 300 8.47 -7.91 -7.82
N PHE A 301 7.26 -7.36 -7.93
CA PHE A 301 6.03 -8.16 -7.96
C PHE A 301 6.01 -9.14 -9.14
N LEU A 302 6.35 -8.66 -10.35
CA LEU A 302 6.42 -9.48 -11.56
C LEU A 302 7.41 -10.65 -11.39
N ASN A 303 8.58 -10.39 -10.82
CA ASN A 303 9.59 -11.45 -10.58
C ASN A 303 9.12 -12.48 -9.55
N LEU A 304 8.41 -12.05 -8.49
CA LEU A 304 7.96 -12.93 -7.43
C LEU A 304 6.72 -13.76 -7.82
N THR A 305 5.84 -13.21 -8.67
CA THR A 305 4.54 -13.82 -8.98
C THR A 305 4.43 -14.33 -10.43
N GLY A 306 5.33 -13.91 -11.32
CA GLY A 306 5.31 -14.24 -12.74
C GLY A 306 4.26 -13.46 -13.55
N ARG A 307 3.55 -12.51 -12.95
CA ARG A 307 2.49 -11.71 -13.60
C ARG A 307 2.49 -10.26 -13.13
N ARG A 308 1.88 -9.37 -13.93
CA ARG A 308 1.73 -7.97 -13.57
C ARG A 308 0.62 -7.78 -12.52
N LEU A 309 0.74 -6.74 -11.69
CA LEU A 309 -0.25 -6.44 -10.64
C LEU A 309 -1.64 -6.04 -11.18
N ARG A 310 -1.71 -5.59 -12.42
CA ARG A 310 -2.93 -5.06 -13.07
C ARG A 310 -3.72 -6.08 -13.88
N ASP A 311 -3.30 -7.32 -13.91
CA ASP A 311 -3.96 -8.40 -14.65
C ASP A 311 -5.02 -9.10 -13.80
#